data_b2c1af87e60e345f8622de51b5951bdc
#
_entry.id   b2c1af87e60e345f8622de51b5951bdc
#
_cell.length_a   1.000
_cell.length_b   1.000
_cell.length_c   1.000
_cell.angle_alpha   90.00
_cell.angle_beta   90.00
_cell.angle_gamma   90.00
#
_symmetry.space_group_name_H-M   'P 1'
#
loop_
_entity.id
_entity.type
_entity.pdbx_description
1 polymer ?
#
loop_
_entity_poly.entity_id
_entity_poly.type
_entity_poly.pdbx_seq_one_letter_code
_entity_poly.pdbx_strand_id
1 'polypeptide(L)'
;MQLVIVSGLSGSGKSIALETLEDSGFYCIDNLPVGLFDAFIQEARHDRDQAYDKVAISIDARSRSDSLEQFQETLKRAESLGISCQVLFLRAGVETLLKRFSETRRKHPLTDLSHSLTEAIDLEEKLLVPIASRADLVIDTSHTNIHQLRELIRRRVGAKREHRMSIFCLSFGYKNGLPHDADFSFDVRCLPNPHWEPSLRLKTGIDPEVETFLKNIPEVGEYLDHLTHFMSTWAPRFAKDDRSYLTIAIGCTGGQHRSVYLTEALAKRLESSEYDILVRHRDMRS
;
A
#
# COMPACT_ATOMS: atom_id res chain seq x y z
N MET A 1 -18.31 -11.17 -10.08
CA MET A 1 -17.48 -11.62 -8.93
C MET A 1 -16.23 -10.76 -8.85
N GLN A 2 -15.93 -10.21 -7.68
CA GLN A 2 -14.70 -9.49 -7.35
C GLN A 2 -13.85 -10.38 -6.43
N LEU A 3 -12.58 -10.60 -6.80
CA LEU A 3 -11.64 -11.42 -6.03
C LEU A 3 -10.46 -10.58 -5.57
N VAL A 4 -10.24 -10.51 -4.27
CA VAL A 4 -9.08 -9.87 -3.65
C VAL A 4 -8.15 -10.96 -3.11
N ILE A 5 -6.92 -10.98 -3.59
CA ILE A 5 -5.88 -11.90 -3.10
C ILE A 5 -4.98 -11.13 -2.16
N VAL A 6 -4.99 -11.52 -0.89
CA VAL A 6 -4.17 -10.91 0.16
C VAL A 6 -2.95 -11.77 0.39
N SER A 7 -1.75 -11.25 0.09
CA SER A 7 -0.50 -11.92 0.38
C SER A 7 0.49 -11.00 1.09
N GLY A 8 1.64 -11.51 1.44
CA GLY A 8 2.69 -10.74 2.10
C GLY A 8 3.37 -11.50 3.23
N LEU A 9 4.39 -10.88 3.79
CA LEU A 9 5.24 -11.48 4.82
C LEU A 9 4.45 -11.83 6.09
N SER A 10 4.86 -12.87 6.76
CA SER A 10 4.32 -13.25 8.07
C SER A 10 4.56 -12.13 9.08
N GLY A 11 3.51 -11.71 9.80
CA GLY A 11 3.54 -10.54 10.68
C GLY A 11 3.33 -9.19 9.99
N SER A 12 3.14 -9.13 8.66
CA SER A 12 2.86 -7.88 7.94
C SER A 12 1.42 -7.36 8.07
N GLY A 13 0.49 -8.16 8.64
CA GLY A 13 -0.89 -7.73 8.89
C GLY A 13 -1.95 -8.36 8.01
N LYS A 14 -1.68 -9.49 7.33
CA LYS A 14 -2.65 -10.20 6.47
C LYS A 14 -3.99 -10.50 7.17
N SER A 15 -3.96 -10.99 8.41
CA SER A 15 -5.18 -11.29 9.17
C SER A 15 -6.04 -10.02 9.39
N ILE A 16 -5.40 -8.89 9.71
CA ILE A 16 -6.11 -7.60 9.85
C ILE A 16 -6.73 -7.16 8.53
N ALA A 17 -6.04 -7.42 7.41
CA ALA A 17 -6.58 -7.10 6.08
C ALA A 17 -7.80 -7.95 5.76
N LEU A 18 -7.77 -9.27 6.02
CA LEU A 18 -8.91 -10.17 5.82
C LEU A 18 -10.09 -9.80 6.71
N GLU A 19 -9.88 -9.59 8.02
CA GLU A 19 -10.92 -9.11 8.94
C GLU A 19 -11.58 -7.83 8.44
N THR A 20 -10.78 -6.88 7.92
CA THR A 20 -11.30 -5.61 7.41
C THR A 20 -12.12 -5.78 6.13
N LEU A 21 -11.74 -6.72 5.27
CA LEU A 21 -12.49 -7.06 4.06
C LEU A 21 -13.79 -7.80 4.40
N GLU A 22 -13.76 -8.69 5.41
CA GLU A 22 -14.95 -9.37 5.93
C GLU A 22 -15.96 -8.35 6.47
N ASP A 23 -15.52 -7.39 7.29
CA ASP A 23 -16.32 -6.25 7.76
C ASP A 23 -16.89 -5.40 6.60
N SER A 24 -16.26 -5.47 5.42
CA SER A 24 -16.67 -4.77 4.19
C SER A 24 -17.55 -5.62 3.26
N GLY A 25 -17.99 -6.80 3.73
CA GLY A 25 -18.91 -7.69 3.04
C GLY A 25 -18.22 -8.65 2.05
N PHE A 26 -16.93 -8.92 2.21
CA PHE A 26 -16.25 -9.98 1.45
C PHE A 26 -16.41 -11.33 2.14
N TYR A 27 -16.62 -12.39 1.36
CA TYR A 27 -16.44 -13.75 1.82
C TYR A 27 -14.94 -14.04 1.93
N CYS A 28 -14.44 -14.28 3.15
CA CYS A 28 -13.00 -14.37 3.41
C CYS A 28 -12.54 -15.81 3.63
N ILE A 29 -11.47 -16.22 2.95
CA ILE A 29 -10.81 -17.51 3.12
C ILE A 29 -9.36 -17.26 3.53
N ASP A 30 -8.99 -17.68 4.73
CA ASP A 30 -7.60 -17.58 5.18
C ASP A 30 -6.78 -18.78 4.70
N ASN A 31 -5.60 -18.50 4.15
CA ASN A 31 -4.60 -19.48 3.74
C ASN A 31 -5.13 -20.55 2.76
N LEU A 32 -5.76 -20.11 1.66
CA LEU A 32 -6.14 -21.02 0.59
C LEU A 32 -4.89 -21.55 -0.13
N PRO A 33 -4.67 -22.88 -0.16
CA PRO A 33 -3.61 -23.44 -0.99
C PRO A 33 -3.80 -23.08 -2.47
N VAL A 34 -2.75 -22.60 -3.15
CA VAL A 34 -2.84 -22.19 -4.57
C VAL A 34 -3.38 -23.32 -5.45
N GLY A 35 -3.04 -24.58 -5.14
CA GLY A 35 -3.57 -25.74 -5.89
C GLY A 35 -5.08 -25.95 -5.78
N LEU A 36 -5.78 -25.34 -4.81
CA LEU A 36 -7.24 -25.39 -4.66
C LEU A 36 -7.95 -24.19 -5.28
N PHE A 37 -7.20 -23.22 -5.79
CA PHE A 37 -7.73 -21.97 -6.31
C PHE A 37 -8.70 -22.19 -7.48
N ASP A 38 -8.30 -23.01 -8.47
CA ASP A 38 -9.15 -23.30 -9.63
C ASP A 38 -10.46 -24.02 -9.24
N ALA A 39 -10.40 -24.96 -8.29
CA ALA A 39 -11.59 -25.64 -7.78
C ALA A 39 -12.54 -24.67 -7.07
N PHE A 40 -12.00 -23.77 -6.25
CA PHE A 40 -12.78 -22.73 -5.60
C PHE A 40 -13.44 -21.79 -6.62
N ILE A 41 -12.72 -21.35 -7.66
CA ILE A 41 -13.28 -20.50 -8.72
C ILE A 41 -14.43 -21.19 -9.46
N GLN A 42 -14.32 -22.47 -9.74
CA GLN A 42 -15.40 -23.23 -10.39
C GLN A 42 -16.64 -23.29 -9.47
N GLU A 43 -16.48 -23.57 -8.18
CA GLU A 43 -17.58 -23.59 -7.22
C GLU A 43 -18.25 -22.21 -7.12
N ALA A 44 -17.46 -21.16 -6.92
CA ALA A 44 -17.94 -19.79 -6.78
C ALA A 44 -18.74 -19.29 -8.01
N ARG A 45 -18.40 -19.77 -9.21
CA ARG A 45 -19.15 -19.44 -10.44
C ARG A 45 -20.49 -20.15 -10.57
N HIS A 46 -20.67 -21.29 -9.93
CA HIS A 46 -21.93 -22.05 -9.94
C HIS A 46 -22.88 -21.60 -8.83
N ASP A 47 -22.42 -20.73 -7.94
CA ASP A 47 -23.24 -20.20 -6.86
C ASP A 47 -24.36 -19.29 -7.38
N ARG A 48 -25.63 -19.72 -7.13
CA ARG A 48 -26.82 -18.97 -7.50
C ARG A 48 -27.24 -17.93 -6.47
N ASP A 49 -26.73 -18.04 -5.26
CA ASP A 49 -27.11 -17.19 -4.11
C ASP A 49 -26.26 -15.93 -3.97
N GLN A 50 -25.31 -15.70 -4.89
CA GLN A 50 -24.40 -14.54 -4.92
C GLN A 50 -23.54 -14.40 -3.64
N ALA A 51 -23.36 -15.48 -2.89
CA ALA A 51 -22.53 -15.50 -1.68
C ALA A 51 -21.06 -15.16 -1.99
N TYR A 52 -20.62 -15.40 -3.24
CA TYR A 52 -19.28 -15.19 -3.72
C TYR A 52 -19.11 -13.99 -4.68
N ASP A 53 -20.02 -13.01 -4.63
CA ASP A 53 -19.87 -11.80 -5.46
C ASP A 53 -18.61 -11.01 -5.10
N LYS A 54 -18.24 -11.02 -3.80
CA LYS A 54 -17.01 -10.42 -3.27
C LYS A 54 -16.28 -11.44 -2.44
N VAL A 55 -15.09 -11.83 -2.87
CA VAL A 55 -14.27 -12.82 -2.18
C VAL A 55 -12.89 -12.24 -1.87
N ALA A 56 -12.39 -12.50 -0.68
CA ALA A 56 -11.02 -12.23 -0.31
C ALA A 56 -10.34 -13.54 0.14
N ILE A 57 -9.21 -13.87 -0.45
CA ILE A 57 -8.44 -15.04 -0.07
C ILE A 57 -7.04 -14.64 0.37
N SER A 58 -6.50 -15.26 1.41
CA SER A 58 -5.09 -15.11 1.70
C SER A 58 -4.28 -16.28 1.12
N ILE A 59 -3.09 -15.94 0.63
CA ILE A 59 -2.07 -16.89 0.17
C ILE A 59 -0.76 -16.52 0.86
N ASP A 60 -0.11 -17.50 1.47
CA ASP A 60 1.16 -17.31 2.15
C ASP A 60 2.22 -18.35 1.74
N ALA A 61 3.43 -18.21 2.28
CA ALA A 61 4.57 -19.08 1.97
C ALA A 61 4.44 -20.52 2.44
N ARG A 62 3.36 -20.90 3.17
CA ARG A 62 3.04 -22.30 3.48
C ARG A 62 2.54 -23.07 2.26
N SER A 63 2.11 -22.36 1.21
CA SER A 63 1.82 -22.99 -0.07
C SER A 63 3.11 -23.58 -0.67
N ARG A 64 2.99 -24.71 -1.37
CA ARG A 64 4.14 -25.36 -2.01
C ARG A 64 4.78 -24.40 -3.03
N SER A 65 6.11 -24.37 -3.09
CA SER A 65 6.89 -23.50 -4.01
C SER A 65 6.43 -23.62 -5.45
N ASP A 66 6.26 -24.86 -5.95
CA ASP A 66 5.80 -25.14 -7.32
C ASP A 66 4.43 -24.50 -7.60
N SER A 67 3.54 -24.46 -6.59
CA SER A 67 2.23 -23.84 -6.72
C SER A 67 2.32 -22.30 -6.73
N LEU A 68 3.26 -21.72 -5.99
CA LEU A 68 3.49 -20.27 -6.02
C LEU A 68 4.05 -19.80 -7.36
N GLU A 69 4.91 -20.60 -8.01
CA GLU A 69 5.39 -20.30 -9.36
C GLU A 69 4.26 -20.31 -10.40
N GLN A 70 3.26 -21.19 -10.24
CA GLN A 70 2.07 -21.26 -11.09
C GLN A 70 1.01 -20.20 -10.80
N PHE A 71 1.20 -19.40 -9.77
CA PHE A 71 0.21 -18.40 -9.32
C PHE A 71 -0.21 -17.45 -10.43
N GLN A 72 0.73 -16.96 -11.24
CA GLN A 72 0.44 -16.02 -12.33
C GLN A 72 -0.45 -16.63 -13.42
N GLU A 73 -0.25 -17.91 -13.76
CA GLU A 73 -1.09 -18.61 -14.73
C GLU A 73 -2.50 -18.83 -14.18
N THR A 74 -2.58 -19.21 -12.92
CA THR A 74 -3.86 -19.41 -12.21
C THR A 74 -4.67 -18.11 -12.16
N LEU A 75 -4.00 -16.97 -11.88
CA LEU A 75 -4.64 -15.66 -11.90
C LEU A 75 -5.16 -15.29 -13.29
N LYS A 76 -4.35 -15.45 -14.33
CA LYS A 76 -4.76 -15.21 -15.73
C LYS A 76 -5.99 -16.05 -16.13
N ARG A 77 -6.06 -17.31 -15.67
CA ARG A 77 -7.24 -18.15 -15.94
C ARG A 77 -8.49 -17.56 -15.28
N ALA A 78 -8.42 -17.12 -14.03
CA ALA A 78 -9.54 -16.47 -13.35
C ALA A 78 -9.98 -15.19 -14.08
N GLU A 79 -9.04 -14.35 -14.48
CA GLU A 79 -9.30 -13.14 -15.27
C GLU A 79 -9.98 -13.46 -16.62
N SER A 80 -9.53 -14.51 -17.33
CA SER A 80 -10.14 -14.97 -18.59
C SER A 80 -11.58 -15.45 -18.43
N LEU A 81 -11.98 -15.83 -17.22
CA LEU A 81 -13.35 -16.20 -16.86
C LEU A 81 -14.22 -14.99 -16.47
N GLY A 82 -13.72 -13.76 -16.64
CA GLY A 82 -14.43 -12.53 -16.32
C GLY A 82 -14.44 -12.16 -14.83
N ILE A 83 -13.54 -12.73 -14.03
CA ILE A 83 -13.40 -12.41 -12.60
C ILE A 83 -12.48 -11.20 -12.49
N SER A 84 -12.94 -10.16 -11.79
CA SER A 84 -12.10 -9.00 -11.47
C SER A 84 -11.14 -9.36 -10.32
N CYS A 85 -9.88 -9.67 -10.66
CA CYS A 85 -8.85 -10.03 -9.69
C CYS A 85 -8.05 -8.81 -9.24
N GLN A 86 -7.70 -8.76 -7.96
CA GLN A 86 -6.83 -7.74 -7.37
C GLN A 86 -5.88 -8.40 -6.38
N VAL A 87 -4.59 -8.15 -6.53
CA VAL A 87 -3.55 -8.68 -5.65
C VAL A 87 -3.06 -7.57 -4.71
N LEU A 88 -3.31 -7.75 -3.42
CA LEU A 88 -2.82 -6.91 -2.33
C LEU A 88 -1.62 -7.59 -1.68
N PHE A 89 -0.46 -6.96 -1.69
CA PHE A 89 0.74 -7.46 -1.03
C PHE A 89 1.12 -6.59 0.17
N LEU A 90 1.18 -7.22 1.35
CA LEU A 90 1.56 -6.56 2.60
C LEU A 90 3.02 -6.87 2.93
N ARG A 91 3.79 -5.83 3.23
CA ARG A 91 5.18 -5.97 3.67
C ARG A 91 5.46 -5.16 4.93
N ALA A 92 6.55 -5.46 5.60
CA ALA A 92 7.13 -4.63 6.65
C ALA A 92 8.64 -4.86 6.72
N GLY A 93 9.39 -3.88 7.18
CA GLY A 93 10.83 -4.03 7.40
C GLY A 93 11.14 -5.11 8.43
N VAL A 94 12.29 -5.78 8.25
CA VAL A 94 12.72 -6.92 9.08
C VAL A 94 12.69 -6.58 10.57
N GLU A 95 13.18 -5.42 10.98
CA GLU A 95 13.16 -4.99 12.39
C GLU A 95 11.73 -4.94 12.96
N THR A 96 10.77 -4.44 12.18
CA THR A 96 9.37 -4.38 12.57
C THR A 96 8.78 -5.78 12.69
N LEU A 97 9.11 -6.68 11.77
CA LEU A 97 8.66 -8.08 11.82
C LEU A 97 9.23 -8.79 13.05
N LEU A 98 10.53 -8.68 13.30
CA LEU A 98 11.18 -9.26 14.49
C LEU A 98 10.52 -8.77 15.78
N LYS A 99 10.24 -7.46 15.89
CA LYS A 99 9.52 -6.88 17.02
C LYS A 99 8.12 -7.49 17.18
N ARG A 100 7.33 -7.56 16.11
CA ARG A 100 5.97 -8.13 16.12
C ARG A 100 5.96 -9.62 16.51
N PHE A 101 6.91 -10.40 16.03
CA PHE A 101 7.07 -11.80 16.44
C PHE A 101 7.42 -11.95 17.92
N SER A 102 8.30 -11.09 18.42
CA SER A 102 8.66 -11.05 19.85
C SER A 102 7.45 -10.72 20.74
N GLU A 103 6.63 -9.74 20.34
CA GLU A 103 5.44 -9.31 21.07
C GLU A 103 4.32 -10.36 21.06
N THR A 104 4.09 -10.99 19.90
CA THR A 104 3.00 -11.98 19.75
C THR A 104 3.38 -13.39 20.20
N ARG A 105 4.67 -13.66 20.40
CA ARG A 105 5.23 -14.99 20.74
C ARG A 105 4.78 -16.10 19.79
N ARG A 106 4.40 -15.75 18.55
CA ARG A 106 4.03 -16.73 17.52
C ARG A 106 5.29 -17.26 16.84
N LYS A 107 5.28 -18.55 16.49
CA LYS A 107 6.33 -19.15 15.67
C LYS A 107 6.13 -18.72 14.20
N HIS A 108 7.22 -18.33 13.54
CA HIS A 108 7.15 -18.07 12.10
C HIS A 108 6.90 -19.39 11.34
N PRO A 109 6.05 -19.40 10.29
CA PRO A 109 5.69 -20.63 9.58
C PRO A 109 6.86 -21.43 9.03
N LEU A 110 7.94 -20.75 8.64
CA LEU A 110 9.14 -21.35 8.04
C LEU A 110 10.29 -21.52 9.04
N THR A 111 10.12 -21.21 10.33
CA THR A 111 11.13 -21.52 11.35
C THR A 111 11.07 -22.99 11.74
N ASP A 112 12.20 -23.66 11.66
CA ASP A 112 12.42 -25.02 12.12
C ASP A 112 13.72 -25.11 12.94
N LEU A 113 14.29 -26.30 13.09
CA LEU A 113 15.54 -26.50 13.81
C LEU A 113 16.77 -25.95 13.05
N SER A 114 16.64 -25.64 11.76
CA SER A 114 17.73 -25.22 10.89
C SER A 114 17.70 -23.74 10.52
N HIS A 115 16.56 -23.05 10.70
CA HIS A 115 16.40 -21.64 10.31
C HIS A 115 16.06 -20.76 11.51
N SER A 116 16.86 -19.71 11.70
CA SER A 116 16.54 -18.61 12.62
C SER A 116 15.34 -17.79 12.09
N LEU A 117 14.76 -16.95 12.93
CA LEU A 117 13.64 -16.09 12.53
C LEU A 117 14.01 -15.17 11.36
N THR A 118 15.23 -14.61 11.37
CA THR A 118 15.70 -13.72 10.28
C THR A 118 15.83 -14.48 8.97
N GLU A 119 16.48 -15.66 9.00
CA GLU A 119 16.60 -16.51 7.81
C GLU A 119 15.25 -16.99 7.28
N ALA A 120 14.29 -17.26 8.16
CA ALA A 120 12.94 -17.64 7.79
C ALA A 120 12.18 -16.48 7.09
N ILE A 121 12.37 -15.24 7.55
CA ILE A 121 11.82 -14.03 6.89
C ILE A 121 12.44 -13.86 5.51
N ASP A 122 13.76 -13.97 5.38
CA ASP A 122 14.47 -13.86 4.09
C ASP A 122 14.04 -14.95 3.10
N LEU A 123 13.82 -16.16 3.59
CA LEU A 123 13.31 -17.28 2.78
C LEU A 123 11.88 -17.01 2.33
N GLU A 124 11.01 -16.53 3.25
CA GLU A 124 9.62 -16.18 2.93
C GLU A 124 9.55 -15.09 1.84
N GLU A 125 10.39 -14.06 1.94
CA GLU A 125 10.43 -12.99 0.93
C GLU A 125 10.75 -13.55 -0.46
N LYS A 126 11.74 -14.46 -0.57
CA LYS A 126 12.11 -15.13 -1.83
C LYS A 126 10.97 -15.99 -2.38
N LEU A 127 10.30 -16.77 -1.52
CA LEU A 127 9.19 -17.64 -1.92
C LEU A 127 7.99 -16.83 -2.44
N LEU A 128 7.74 -15.64 -1.91
CA LEU A 128 6.61 -14.80 -2.28
C LEU A 128 6.88 -13.85 -3.47
N VAL A 129 8.10 -13.86 -4.06
CA VAL A 129 8.42 -13.05 -5.25
C VAL A 129 7.40 -13.19 -6.39
N PRO A 130 6.92 -14.40 -6.75
CA PRO A 130 5.95 -14.55 -7.85
C PRO A 130 4.63 -13.82 -7.59
N ILE A 131 4.19 -13.73 -6.33
CA ILE A 131 2.98 -12.99 -5.95
C ILE A 131 3.28 -11.50 -5.85
N ALA A 132 4.39 -11.12 -5.20
CA ALA A 132 4.78 -9.74 -5.02
C ALA A 132 4.96 -9.00 -6.37
N SER A 133 5.54 -9.68 -7.37
CA SER A 133 5.73 -9.11 -8.72
C SER A 133 4.42 -8.87 -9.48
N ARG A 134 3.32 -9.50 -9.06
CA ARG A 134 1.99 -9.35 -9.67
C ARG A 134 1.07 -8.46 -8.82
N ALA A 135 1.57 -7.90 -7.70
CA ALA A 135 0.77 -7.10 -6.82
C ALA A 135 0.27 -5.82 -7.50
N ASP A 136 -1.05 -5.62 -7.50
CA ASP A 136 -1.69 -4.38 -7.94
C ASP A 136 -1.55 -3.28 -6.89
N LEU A 137 -1.49 -3.69 -5.62
CA LEU A 137 -1.34 -2.79 -4.48
C LEU A 137 -0.34 -3.37 -3.49
N VAL A 138 0.74 -2.64 -3.21
CA VAL A 138 1.66 -2.93 -2.12
C VAL A 138 1.40 -1.96 -0.97
N ILE A 139 1.38 -2.46 0.26
CA ILE A 139 1.27 -1.63 1.47
C ILE A 139 2.42 -1.96 2.40
N ASP A 140 3.26 -0.96 2.71
CA ASP A 140 4.25 -1.05 3.77
C ASP A 140 3.60 -0.75 5.12
N THR A 141 3.60 -1.75 5.98
CA THR A 141 3.00 -1.67 7.32
C THR A 141 4.02 -1.38 8.42
N SER A 142 5.29 -1.09 8.09
CA SER A 142 6.36 -0.85 9.07
C SER A 142 6.01 0.26 10.07
N HIS A 143 5.36 1.31 9.58
CA HIS A 143 4.98 2.50 10.34
C HIS A 143 3.46 2.66 10.48
N THR A 144 2.70 1.57 10.38
CA THR A 144 1.24 1.59 10.55
C THR A 144 0.82 0.86 11.82
N ASN A 145 -0.10 1.44 12.57
CA ASN A 145 -0.84 0.70 13.59
C ASN A 145 -2.06 -0.01 12.96
N ILE A 146 -2.74 -0.86 13.76
CA ILE A 146 -3.88 -1.66 13.31
C ILE A 146 -5.00 -0.78 12.72
N HIS A 147 -5.33 0.33 13.37
CA HIS A 147 -6.40 1.23 12.93
C HIS A 147 -6.07 1.90 11.60
N GLN A 148 -4.83 2.33 11.43
CA GLN A 148 -4.34 2.91 10.19
C GLN A 148 -4.33 1.89 9.03
N LEU A 149 -3.96 0.63 9.31
CA LEU A 149 -4.00 -0.42 8.31
C LEU A 149 -5.44 -0.70 7.86
N ARG A 150 -6.39 -0.84 8.82
CA ARG A 150 -7.81 -1.01 8.51
C ARG A 150 -8.35 0.12 7.64
N GLU A 151 -8.00 1.36 7.96
CA GLU A 151 -8.42 2.51 7.17
C GLU A 151 -7.85 2.49 5.74
N LEU A 152 -6.56 2.16 5.58
CA LEU A 152 -5.93 2.00 4.27
C LEU A 152 -6.62 0.92 3.43
N ILE A 153 -6.91 -0.23 4.02
CA ILE A 153 -7.61 -1.33 3.34
C ILE A 153 -9.00 -0.87 2.88
N ARG A 154 -9.80 -0.29 3.78
CA ARG A 154 -11.15 0.19 3.44
C ARG A 154 -11.13 1.20 2.30
N ARG A 155 -10.20 2.17 2.34
CA ARG A 155 -10.12 3.22 1.32
C ARG A 155 -9.57 2.72 -0.01
N ARG A 156 -8.60 1.83 0.00
CA ARG A 156 -7.91 1.41 -1.23
C ARG A 156 -8.48 0.15 -1.86
N VAL A 157 -9.08 -0.75 -1.11
CA VAL A 157 -9.62 -2.02 -1.63
C VAL A 157 -11.15 -2.04 -1.67
N GLY A 158 -11.82 -1.50 -0.64
CA GLY A 158 -13.29 -1.54 -0.53
C GLY A 158 -14.03 -0.52 -1.38
N ALA A 159 -13.37 0.56 -1.81
CA ALA A 159 -13.97 1.70 -2.50
C ALA A 159 -13.72 1.70 -4.02
N LYS A 160 -13.71 0.54 -4.69
CA LYS A 160 -13.62 0.52 -6.15
C LYS A 160 -14.86 1.19 -6.74
N ARG A 161 -14.82 2.53 -6.90
CA ARG A 161 -15.66 3.21 -7.87
C ARG A 161 -15.16 2.77 -9.24
N GLU A 162 -16.06 2.18 -10.04
CA GLU A 162 -15.73 1.69 -11.37
C GLU A 162 -14.91 2.72 -12.14
N HIS A 163 -13.72 2.29 -12.62
CA HIS A 163 -12.82 3.03 -13.54
C HIS A 163 -12.03 4.25 -13.02
N ARG A 164 -11.81 4.42 -11.70
CA ARG A 164 -10.92 5.48 -11.21
C ARG A 164 -9.64 4.94 -10.62
N MET A 165 -8.50 5.51 -11.03
CA MET A 165 -7.21 5.21 -10.38
C MET A 165 -7.13 5.91 -9.02
N SER A 166 -6.75 5.17 -7.98
CA SER A 166 -6.48 5.72 -6.64
C SER A 166 -5.06 6.25 -6.56
N ILE A 167 -4.90 7.57 -6.36
CA ILE A 167 -3.60 8.20 -6.13
C ILE A 167 -3.42 8.44 -4.64
N PHE A 168 -2.40 7.86 -4.06
CA PHE A 168 -2.05 8.00 -2.66
C PHE A 168 -0.86 8.96 -2.50
N CYS A 169 -1.12 10.15 -1.96
CA CYS A 169 -0.11 11.17 -1.68
C CYS A 169 0.37 11.01 -0.23
N LEU A 170 1.64 10.68 -0.05
CA LEU A 170 2.25 10.37 1.25
C LEU A 170 3.36 11.37 1.58
N SER A 171 3.25 12.09 2.70
CA SER A 171 4.41 12.82 3.21
C SER A 171 5.22 11.97 4.20
N PHE A 172 6.56 12.10 4.14
CA PHE A 172 7.46 11.36 5.02
C PHE A 172 8.71 12.16 5.41
N GLY A 173 9.41 11.68 6.44
CA GLY A 173 10.72 12.17 6.86
C GLY A 173 11.83 11.18 6.52
N TYR A 174 12.85 11.62 5.79
CA TYR A 174 14.00 10.79 5.45
C TYR A 174 14.70 10.18 6.67
N LYS A 175 14.67 10.85 7.83
CA LYS A 175 15.22 10.31 9.09
C LYS A 175 14.56 9.01 9.55
N ASN A 176 13.33 8.74 9.08
CA ASN A 176 12.55 7.56 9.43
C ASN A 176 12.49 6.55 8.25
N GLY A 177 13.40 6.67 7.28
CA GLY A 177 13.50 5.80 6.11
C GLY A 177 12.52 6.14 4.98
N LEU A 178 12.84 5.66 3.79
CA LEU A 178 11.99 5.77 2.60
C LEU A 178 10.76 4.85 2.72
N PRO A 179 9.59 5.27 2.22
CA PRO A 179 8.46 4.35 2.02
C PRO A 179 8.81 3.31 0.94
N HIS A 180 8.64 2.03 1.26
CA HIS A 180 8.95 0.94 0.33
C HIS A 180 7.82 0.63 -0.66
N ASP A 181 6.66 1.24 -0.47
CA ASP A 181 5.46 1.10 -1.29
C ASP A 181 5.23 2.31 -2.21
N ALA A 182 6.19 3.24 -2.28
CA ALA A 182 6.10 4.41 -3.14
C ALA A 182 6.52 4.07 -4.58
N ASP A 183 5.68 4.45 -5.56
CA ASP A 183 6.01 4.38 -6.99
C ASP A 183 6.92 5.55 -7.38
N PHE A 184 6.69 6.72 -6.79
CA PHE A 184 7.51 7.91 -6.94
C PHE A 184 7.89 8.47 -5.59
N SER A 185 9.17 8.86 -5.45
CA SER A 185 9.67 9.51 -4.24
C SER A 185 10.39 10.80 -4.61
N PHE A 186 9.90 11.94 -4.08
CA PHE A 186 10.42 13.26 -4.36
C PHE A 186 11.06 13.87 -3.12
N ASP A 187 12.28 14.36 -3.28
CA ASP A 187 13.07 14.98 -2.21
C ASP A 187 12.90 16.49 -2.20
N VAL A 188 12.25 17.02 -1.17
CA VAL A 188 12.02 18.47 -1.01
C VAL A 188 12.97 19.11 0.02
N ARG A 189 14.10 18.47 0.34
CA ARG A 189 15.08 19.02 1.28
C ARG A 189 15.86 20.21 0.72
N CYS A 190 15.90 20.37 -0.59
CA CYS A 190 16.49 21.52 -1.27
C CYS A 190 15.74 22.83 -1.01
N LEU A 191 14.48 22.78 -0.61
CA LEU A 191 13.65 23.97 -0.34
C LEU A 191 13.94 24.57 1.04
N PRO A 192 13.70 25.89 1.23
CA PRO A 192 13.86 26.54 2.52
C PRO A 192 13.12 25.86 3.66
N ASN A 193 13.72 25.81 4.83
CA ASN A 193 13.25 24.99 5.93
C ASN A 193 12.58 25.81 7.03
N PRO A 194 11.24 25.74 7.21
CA PRO A 194 10.52 26.46 8.26
C PRO A 194 11.03 26.17 9.68
N HIS A 195 11.73 25.06 9.89
CA HIS A 195 12.28 24.70 11.21
C HIS A 195 13.29 25.73 11.76
N TRP A 196 13.95 26.49 10.89
CA TRP A 196 14.90 27.52 11.30
C TRP A 196 14.22 28.78 11.82
N GLU A 197 12.92 28.99 11.52
CA GLU A 197 12.14 30.06 12.08
C GLU A 197 11.58 29.66 13.46
N PRO A 198 11.99 30.32 14.57
CA PRO A 198 11.60 29.92 15.92
C PRO A 198 10.06 29.78 16.12
N SER A 199 9.29 30.67 15.47
CA SER A 199 7.82 30.71 15.53
C SER A 199 7.16 29.55 14.77
N LEU A 200 7.85 28.91 13.82
CA LEU A 200 7.31 27.84 12.98
C LEU A 200 7.82 26.46 13.38
N ARG A 201 8.86 26.38 14.21
CA ARG A 201 9.59 25.13 14.55
C ARG A 201 8.68 24.02 15.10
N LEU A 202 7.69 24.38 15.91
CA LEU A 202 6.78 23.43 16.56
C LEU A 202 5.51 23.18 15.77
N LYS A 203 5.28 23.93 14.70
CA LYS A 203 4.13 23.81 13.80
C LYS A 203 4.37 22.74 12.74
N THR A 204 3.35 22.46 11.93
CA THR A 204 3.38 21.48 10.86
C THR A 204 3.04 22.13 9.51
N GLY A 205 3.20 21.40 8.41
CA GLY A 205 2.91 21.91 7.07
C GLY A 205 1.44 22.21 6.77
N ILE A 206 0.51 21.82 7.66
CA ILE A 206 -0.92 22.14 7.57
C ILE A 206 -1.29 23.41 8.38
N ASP A 207 -0.36 23.92 9.20
CA ASP A 207 -0.60 25.13 9.95
C ASP A 207 -0.54 26.37 9.04
N PRO A 208 -1.50 27.33 9.12
CA PRO A 208 -1.60 28.47 8.20
C PRO A 208 -0.33 29.33 8.11
N GLU A 209 0.42 29.45 9.19
CA GLU A 209 1.66 30.24 9.21
C GLU A 209 2.79 29.56 8.45
N VAL A 210 2.89 28.21 8.52
CA VAL A 210 3.86 27.42 7.74
C VAL A 210 3.45 27.42 6.27
N GLU A 211 2.16 27.28 5.98
CA GLU A 211 1.62 27.39 4.62
C GLU A 211 1.97 28.76 4.02
N THR A 212 1.70 29.84 4.75
CA THR A 212 1.99 31.21 4.30
C THR A 212 3.48 31.41 4.06
N PHE A 213 4.33 30.91 4.96
CA PHE A 213 5.78 30.99 4.81
C PHE A 213 6.25 30.29 3.52
N LEU A 214 5.83 29.04 3.29
CA LEU A 214 6.25 28.25 2.14
C LEU A 214 5.66 28.78 0.82
N LYS A 215 4.41 29.21 0.83
CA LYS A 215 3.70 29.76 -0.35
C LYS A 215 4.35 31.02 -0.89
N ASN A 216 4.96 31.84 -0.03
CA ASN A 216 5.62 33.09 -0.43
C ASN A 216 7.04 32.87 -0.99
N ILE A 217 7.53 31.63 -1.04
CA ILE A 217 8.87 31.31 -1.56
C ILE A 217 8.72 30.86 -3.02
N PRO A 218 9.29 31.60 -4.00
CA PRO A 218 9.14 31.28 -5.42
C PRO A 218 9.57 29.86 -5.78
N GLU A 219 10.67 29.36 -5.23
CA GLU A 219 11.23 28.04 -5.50
C GLU A 219 10.30 26.92 -5.04
N VAL A 220 9.49 27.14 -4.00
CA VAL A 220 8.45 26.19 -3.56
C VAL A 220 7.33 26.10 -4.56
N GLY A 221 6.91 27.25 -5.11
CA GLY A 221 5.92 27.32 -6.19
C GLY A 221 6.41 26.60 -7.45
N GLU A 222 7.63 26.91 -7.89
CA GLU A 222 8.27 26.27 -9.06
C GLU A 222 8.38 24.77 -8.91
N TYR A 223 8.83 24.29 -7.75
CA TYR A 223 8.94 22.85 -7.46
C TYR A 223 7.56 22.17 -7.54
N LEU A 224 6.54 22.79 -6.96
CA LEU A 224 5.17 22.29 -6.99
C LEU A 224 4.60 22.27 -8.41
N ASP A 225 4.90 23.27 -9.24
CA ASP A 225 4.50 23.34 -10.64
C ASP A 225 5.12 22.21 -11.46
N HIS A 226 6.41 21.94 -11.27
CA HIS A 226 7.10 20.82 -11.90
C HIS A 226 6.52 19.46 -11.48
N LEU A 227 6.25 19.25 -10.17
CA LEU A 227 5.58 18.04 -9.70
C LEU A 227 4.20 17.86 -10.30
N THR A 228 3.41 18.93 -10.30
CA THR A 228 2.05 18.91 -10.86
C THR A 228 2.09 18.56 -12.34
N HIS A 229 2.97 19.22 -13.11
CA HIS A 229 3.13 18.95 -14.54
C HIS A 229 3.57 17.49 -14.79
N PHE A 230 4.55 17.00 -14.03
CA PHE A 230 5.00 15.61 -14.11
C PHE A 230 3.84 14.64 -13.88
N MET A 231 3.10 14.81 -12.78
CA MET A 231 2.00 13.92 -12.44
C MET A 231 0.83 14.01 -13.41
N SER A 232 0.46 15.22 -13.85
CA SER A 232 -0.59 15.42 -14.86
C SER A 232 -0.25 14.79 -16.22
N THR A 233 1.05 14.67 -16.53
CA THR A 233 1.52 14.03 -17.77
C THR A 233 1.52 12.50 -17.64
N TRP A 234 1.97 11.97 -16.51
CA TRP A 234 2.24 10.54 -16.38
C TRP A 234 1.10 9.75 -15.73
N ALA A 235 0.35 10.31 -14.78
CA ALA A 235 -0.76 9.60 -14.15
C ALA A 235 -1.81 9.06 -15.15
N PRO A 236 -2.22 9.82 -16.19
CA PRO A 236 -3.15 9.29 -17.19
C PRO A 236 -2.57 8.11 -17.99
N ARG A 237 -1.25 8.06 -18.17
CA ARG A 237 -0.60 6.97 -18.90
C ARG A 237 -0.59 5.68 -18.07
N PHE A 238 -0.36 5.79 -16.75
CA PHE A 238 -0.51 4.66 -15.84
C PHE A 238 -1.96 4.16 -15.76
N ALA A 239 -2.95 5.07 -15.75
CA ALA A 239 -4.35 4.69 -15.78
C ALA A 239 -4.74 3.96 -17.08
N LYS A 240 -4.18 4.34 -18.24
CA LYS A 240 -4.39 3.65 -19.52
C LYS A 240 -3.77 2.26 -19.58
N ASP A 241 -2.74 2.00 -18.77
CA ASP A 241 -2.09 0.69 -18.62
C ASP A 241 -2.75 -0.14 -17.52
N ASP A 242 -4.05 0.10 -17.29
CA ASP A 242 -4.92 -0.59 -16.31
C ASP A 242 -4.42 -0.54 -14.84
N ARG A 243 -3.56 0.42 -14.53
CA ARG A 243 -3.06 0.60 -13.18
C ARG A 243 -4.13 1.22 -12.29
N SER A 244 -4.54 0.46 -11.27
CA SER A 244 -5.60 0.89 -10.33
C SER A 244 -5.08 1.78 -9.19
N TYR A 245 -3.78 1.74 -8.89
CA TYR A 245 -3.17 2.45 -7.75
C TYR A 245 -1.84 3.10 -8.11
N LEU A 246 -1.62 4.30 -7.55
CA LEU A 246 -0.37 5.03 -7.67
C LEU A 246 -0.02 5.65 -6.30
N THR A 247 1.21 5.46 -5.84
CA THR A 247 1.69 6.02 -4.57
C THR A 247 2.79 7.05 -4.82
N ILE A 248 2.54 8.29 -4.42
CA ILE A 248 3.46 9.43 -4.56
C ILE A 248 3.94 9.81 -3.17
N ALA A 249 5.23 9.65 -2.90
CA ALA A 249 5.84 10.01 -1.62
C ALA A 249 6.64 11.31 -1.75
N ILE A 250 6.42 12.26 -0.85
CA ILE A 250 7.16 13.52 -0.76
C ILE A 250 7.91 13.56 0.56
N GLY A 251 9.24 13.71 0.52
CA GLY A 251 10.11 13.59 1.68
C GLY A 251 10.86 14.87 2.03
N CYS A 252 10.80 15.29 3.30
CA CYS A 252 11.73 16.25 3.88
C CYS A 252 12.54 15.60 5.02
N THR A 253 13.37 16.33 5.74
CA THR A 253 14.22 15.76 6.78
C THR A 253 13.41 15.07 7.88
N GLY A 254 12.42 15.75 8.44
CA GLY A 254 11.65 15.27 9.60
C GLY A 254 10.20 14.89 9.31
N GLY A 255 9.69 15.13 8.10
CA GLY A 255 8.30 14.82 7.77
C GLY A 255 7.25 15.73 8.41
N GLN A 256 7.63 16.96 8.85
CA GLN A 256 6.75 17.85 9.62
C GLN A 256 6.23 19.05 8.82
N HIS A 257 7.06 19.69 7.99
CA HIS A 257 6.77 20.99 7.37
C HIS A 257 6.65 20.89 5.85
N ARG A 258 7.81 20.95 5.12
CA ARG A 258 7.87 21.03 3.66
C ARG A 258 7.15 19.89 2.96
N SER A 259 7.42 18.65 3.37
CA SER A 259 6.77 17.47 2.77
C SER A 259 5.28 17.47 3.00
N VAL A 260 4.81 17.83 4.20
CA VAL A 260 3.39 17.90 4.54
C VAL A 260 2.69 18.94 3.65
N TYR A 261 3.21 20.18 3.62
CA TYR A 261 2.65 21.25 2.80
C TYR A 261 2.57 20.88 1.31
N LEU A 262 3.69 20.40 0.74
CA LEU A 262 3.74 20.05 -0.69
C LEU A 262 2.84 18.86 -1.04
N THR A 263 2.67 17.91 -0.12
CA THR A 263 1.75 16.77 -0.31
C THR A 263 0.31 17.24 -0.37
N GLU A 264 -0.13 18.11 0.54
CA GLU A 264 -1.46 18.72 0.52
C GLU A 264 -1.69 19.56 -0.74
N ALA A 265 -0.71 20.40 -1.08
CA ALA A 265 -0.81 21.27 -2.24
C ALA A 265 -0.85 20.47 -3.56
N LEU A 266 -0.06 19.41 -3.69
CA LEU A 266 -0.08 18.53 -4.86
C LEU A 266 -1.41 17.78 -4.94
N ALA A 267 -1.87 17.18 -3.84
CA ALA A 267 -3.14 16.46 -3.79
C ALA A 267 -4.30 17.34 -4.27
N LYS A 268 -4.38 18.57 -3.76
CA LYS A 268 -5.39 19.56 -4.19
C LYS A 268 -5.33 19.90 -5.68
N ARG A 269 -4.11 19.97 -6.26
CA ARG A 269 -3.94 20.26 -7.70
C ARG A 269 -4.28 19.05 -8.59
N LEU A 270 -4.19 17.83 -8.06
CA LEU A 270 -4.54 16.60 -8.76
C LEU A 270 -6.02 16.21 -8.61
N GLU A 271 -6.77 16.89 -7.74
CA GLU A 271 -8.22 16.67 -7.62
C GLU A 271 -8.92 16.81 -8.97
N SER A 272 -9.53 15.72 -9.40
CA SER A 272 -10.30 15.66 -10.64
C SER A 272 -11.39 14.58 -10.53
N SER A 273 -12.29 14.52 -11.51
CA SER A 273 -13.26 13.44 -11.60
C SER A 273 -12.64 12.08 -11.98
N GLU A 274 -11.37 12.07 -12.41
CA GLU A 274 -10.68 10.88 -12.94
C GLU A 274 -9.93 10.08 -11.86
N TYR A 275 -9.58 10.73 -10.73
CA TYR A 275 -8.77 10.12 -9.67
C TYR A 275 -9.47 10.16 -8.32
N ASP A 276 -9.25 9.11 -7.51
CA ASP A 276 -9.57 9.11 -6.08
C ASP A 276 -8.29 9.47 -5.31
N ILE A 277 -8.21 10.71 -4.82
CA ILE A 277 -7.01 11.22 -4.12
C ILE A 277 -7.10 10.89 -2.63
N LEU A 278 -6.06 10.28 -2.10
CA LEU A 278 -5.88 10.02 -0.68
C LEU A 278 -4.61 10.71 -0.18
N VAL A 279 -4.69 11.40 0.96
CA VAL A 279 -3.55 12.04 1.61
C VAL A 279 -3.26 11.39 2.95
N ARG A 280 -1.99 11.19 3.25
CA ARG A 280 -1.52 10.75 4.56
C ARG A 280 -0.17 11.38 4.90
N HIS A 281 0.01 11.72 6.16
CA HIS A 281 1.27 12.19 6.70
C HIS A 281 1.84 11.12 7.64
N ARG A 282 2.87 10.38 7.15
CA ARG A 282 3.43 9.24 7.89
C ARG A 282 4.06 9.63 9.21
N ASP A 283 4.81 10.73 9.20
CA ASP A 283 5.67 11.14 10.30
C ASP A 283 5.22 12.45 10.95
N MET A 284 4.11 13.05 10.55
CA MET A 284 3.59 14.28 11.14
C MET A 284 3.11 14.01 12.58
N ARG A 285 3.49 14.89 13.49
CA ARG A 285 2.99 14.86 14.87
C ARG A 285 1.51 15.20 14.87
N SER A 286 0.76 14.41 15.61
CA SER A 286 -0.66 14.69 15.93
C SER A 286 -0.76 15.73 17.02
#